data_f1efd4d5bb564db31dfcd2ba3c415ba3
#
_entry.id   f1efd4d5bb564db31dfcd2ba3c415ba3
#
_cell.length_a   1.000
_cell.length_b   1.000
_cell.length_c   1.000
_cell.angle_alpha   90.00
_cell.angle_beta   90.00
_cell.angle_gamma   90.00
#
_symmetry.space_group_name_H-M   'P 1'
#
loop_
_entity.id
_entity.type
_entity.pdbx_description
1 polymer ?
#
loop_
_entity_poly.entity_id
_entity_poly.type
_entity_poly.pdbx_seq_one_letter_code
_entity_poly.pdbx_strand_id
1 'polypeptide(L)'
;MKSVLGNRKLVVSIFVVLILASSALALGPLAYSVIMGRGVKTEPINADKVHPATTDVDGEWHVVQGSAYNYTSAGFTIDEILPADKRTTSGSTKHVTGQATIKGGVVEEASITVDMASLTTDKKVRDQNMKSKLFEVTKYPESTFTLTEPADVSAVPDDGSLVTVPLTGDLTIHGE
;
A
#
# COMPACT_ATOMS: atom_id res chain seq x y z
N MET A 1 7.39 -7.79 61.37
CA MET A 1 7.52 -7.41 59.94
C MET A 1 8.74 -6.50 59.82
N LYS A 2 9.87 -6.96 59.22
CA LYS A 2 11.02 -6.10 58.95
C LYS A 2 10.56 -5.09 57.89
N SER A 3 10.65 -3.81 58.18
CA SER A 3 10.29 -2.71 57.27
C SER A 3 11.07 -2.86 55.96
N VAL A 4 10.36 -2.91 54.82
CA VAL A 4 10.94 -2.93 53.45
C VAL A 4 11.99 -1.83 53.30
N LEU A 5 11.79 -0.70 53.94
CA LEU A 5 12.66 0.47 53.94
C LEU A 5 14.00 0.24 54.67
N GLY A 6 14.12 -0.78 55.54
CA GLY A 6 15.37 -1.14 56.24
C GLY A 6 16.36 -1.91 55.36
N ASN A 7 15.94 -2.44 54.22
CA ASN A 7 16.83 -3.18 53.33
C ASN A 7 17.29 -2.31 52.18
N ARG A 8 18.47 -1.67 52.30
CA ARG A 8 19.03 -0.74 51.29
C ARG A 8 19.13 -1.38 49.91
N LYS A 9 19.47 -2.66 49.78
CA LYS A 9 19.54 -3.33 48.47
C LYS A 9 18.16 -3.47 47.83
N LEU A 10 17.15 -3.82 48.62
CA LEU A 10 15.77 -3.96 48.13
C LEU A 10 15.20 -2.59 47.72
N VAL A 11 15.44 -1.55 48.49
CA VAL A 11 15.01 -0.18 48.17
C VAL A 11 15.63 0.29 46.86
N VAL A 12 16.96 0.12 46.70
CA VAL A 12 17.66 0.46 45.45
C VAL A 12 17.13 -0.33 44.27
N SER A 13 16.87 -1.64 44.44
CA SER A 13 16.30 -2.47 43.35
C SER A 13 14.91 -1.98 42.93
N ILE A 14 14.06 -1.60 43.88
CA ILE A 14 12.72 -1.04 43.57
C ILE A 14 12.87 0.27 42.78
N PHE A 15 13.75 1.18 43.18
CA PHE A 15 13.99 2.42 42.45
C PHE A 15 14.51 2.16 41.03
N VAL A 16 15.45 1.24 40.85
CA VAL A 16 15.94 0.86 39.52
C VAL A 16 14.84 0.33 38.64
N VAL A 17 13.99 -0.58 39.16
CA VAL A 17 12.85 -1.12 38.42
C VAL A 17 11.87 -0.02 38.05
N LEU A 18 11.56 0.89 38.95
CA LEU A 18 10.65 2.04 38.68
C LEU A 18 11.24 2.97 37.61
N ILE A 19 12.53 3.27 37.66
CA ILE A 19 13.21 4.08 36.64
C ILE A 19 13.15 3.37 35.27
N LEU A 20 13.46 2.08 35.20
CA LEU A 20 13.39 1.32 33.96
C LEU A 20 11.97 1.25 33.40
N ALA A 21 10.97 1.01 34.25
CA ALA A 21 9.57 0.97 33.84
C ALA A 21 9.08 2.33 33.34
N SER A 22 9.40 3.42 34.07
CA SER A 22 9.03 4.77 33.61
C SER A 22 9.76 5.20 32.33
N SER A 23 11.02 4.81 32.19
CA SER A 23 11.78 5.05 30.95
C SER A 23 11.18 4.27 29.77
N ALA A 24 10.78 3.02 29.96
CA ALA A 24 10.11 2.21 28.94
C ALA A 24 8.77 2.81 28.55
N LEU A 25 7.97 3.31 29.50
CA LEU A 25 6.71 3.98 29.23
C LEU A 25 6.91 5.31 28.48
N ALA A 26 7.92 6.09 28.83
CA ALA A 26 8.20 7.39 28.20
C ALA A 26 8.83 7.24 26.81
N LEU A 27 9.77 6.32 26.64
CA LEU A 27 10.53 6.17 25.39
C LEU A 27 9.97 5.09 24.46
N GLY A 28 9.17 4.16 24.98
CA GLY A 28 8.60 3.07 24.21
C GLY A 28 7.81 3.54 22.99
N PRO A 29 6.89 4.52 23.11
CA PRO A 29 6.15 5.06 21.96
C PRO A 29 7.05 5.69 20.89
N LEU A 30 8.11 6.40 21.30
CA LEU A 30 9.10 6.97 20.39
C LEU A 30 9.92 5.88 19.69
N ALA A 31 10.41 4.90 20.44
CA ALA A 31 11.13 3.76 19.87
C ALA A 31 10.25 2.98 18.89
N TYR A 32 8.98 2.76 19.24
CA TYR A 32 8.02 2.11 18.36
C TYR A 32 7.88 2.87 17.04
N SER A 33 7.71 4.20 17.09
CA SER A 33 7.56 5.01 15.89
C SER A 33 8.81 5.00 15.00
N VAL A 34 10.01 4.94 15.57
CA VAL A 34 11.26 4.85 14.82
C VAL A 34 11.44 3.47 14.16
N ILE A 35 11.04 2.40 14.86
CA ILE A 35 11.17 1.02 14.36
C ILE A 35 10.16 0.73 13.25
N MET A 36 8.98 1.33 13.29
CA MET A 36 7.95 1.18 12.27
C MET A 36 8.28 2.05 11.06
N GLY A 37 8.67 1.43 9.94
CA GLY A 37 8.93 2.09 8.67
C GLY A 37 7.68 2.72 8.04
N ARG A 38 7.85 3.32 6.86
CA ARG A 38 6.77 3.98 6.10
C ARG A 38 6.00 3.05 5.15
N GLY A 39 6.33 1.76 5.12
CA GLY A 39 5.73 0.78 4.23
C GLY A 39 6.41 0.73 2.85
N VAL A 40 5.74 0.08 1.91
CA VAL A 40 6.23 -0.14 0.55
C VAL A 40 5.27 0.55 -0.42
N LYS A 41 5.75 1.60 -1.08
CA LYS A 41 5.00 2.29 -2.14
C LYS A 41 5.11 1.55 -3.47
N THR A 42 4.10 1.72 -4.31
CA THR A 42 4.22 1.46 -5.74
C THR A 42 5.22 2.46 -6.34
N GLU A 43 6.06 1.99 -7.23
CA GLU A 43 7.00 2.85 -7.95
C GLU A 43 6.30 3.52 -9.13
N PRO A 44 6.62 4.79 -9.46
CA PRO A 44 6.15 5.41 -10.69
C PRO A 44 6.75 4.70 -11.91
N ILE A 45 6.10 4.87 -13.07
CA ILE A 45 6.62 4.36 -14.34
C ILE A 45 8.00 5.00 -14.59
N ASN A 46 8.98 4.16 -14.88
CA ASN A 46 10.32 4.61 -15.27
C ASN A 46 10.28 5.01 -16.74
N ALA A 47 10.16 6.32 -17.01
CA ALA A 47 10.06 6.86 -18.36
C ALA A 47 11.28 6.56 -19.24
N ASP A 48 12.49 6.45 -18.64
CA ASP A 48 13.72 6.13 -19.39
C ASP A 48 13.75 4.69 -19.91
N LYS A 49 12.79 3.86 -19.48
CA LYS A 49 12.68 2.44 -19.84
C LYS A 49 11.35 2.11 -20.54
N VAL A 50 10.66 3.12 -21.00
CA VAL A 50 9.51 2.98 -21.90
C VAL A 50 10.02 2.95 -23.33
N HIS A 51 9.38 2.17 -24.17
CA HIS A 51 9.70 2.04 -25.61
C HIS A 51 8.49 2.49 -26.44
N PRO A 52 8.71 2.96 -27.66
CA PRO A 52 7.62 3.23 -28.59
C PRO A 52 6.69 2.03 -28.76
N ALA A 53 5.41 2.30 -28.97
CA ALA A 53 4.41 1.28 -29.24
C ALA A 53 4.78 0.51 -30.54
N THR A 54 4.57 -0.81 -30.51
CA THR A 54 4.80 -1.69 -31.67
C THR A 54 3.51 -2.22 -32.25
N THR A 55 2.38 -1.91 -31.60
CA THR A 55 1.03 -2.33 -31.99
C THR A 55 0.08 -1.13 -31.92
N ASP A 56 -1.01 -1.21 -32.67
CA ASP A 56 -2.09 -0.24 -32.58
C ASP A 56 -2.66 -0.19 -31.15
N VAL A 57 -3.16 0.96 -30.73
CA VAL A 57 -3.82 1.13 -29.44
C VAL A 57 -5.16 0.41 -29.42
N ASP A 58 -5.83 0.30 -30.56
CA ASP A 58 -7.10 -0.43 -30.68
C ASP A 58 -6.90 -1.94 -30.49
N GLY A 59 -7.76 -2.54 -29.72
CA GLY A 59 -7.72 -3.99 -29.45
C GLY A 59 -8.14 -4.35 -28.03
N GLU A 60 -7.92 -5.62 -27.70
CA GLU A 60 -8.10 -6.15 -26.36
C GLU A 60 -6.78 -6.19 -25.61
N TRP A 61 -6.76 -5.60 -24.43
CA TRP A 61 -5.59 -5.48 -23.59
C TRP A 61 -5.78 -6.27 -22.29
N HIS A 62 -4.70 -6.89 -21.82
CA HIS A 62 -4.68 -7.60 -20.55
C HIS A 62 -3.52 -7.11 -19.69
N VAL A 63 -3.78 -7.02 -18.39
CA VAL A 63 -2.72 -6.74 -17.42
C VAL A 63 -1.75 -7.93 -17.38
N VAL A 64 -0.48 -7.65 -17.56
CA VAL A 64 0.61 -8.63 -17.44
C VAL A 64 1.61 -8.17 -16.38
N GLN A 65 2.39 -9.09 -15.83
CA GLN A 65 3.50 -8.74 -14.96
C GLN A 65 4.53 -7.93 -15.76
N GLY A 66 4.84 -6.74 -15.28
CA GLY A 66 5.85 -5.89 -15.91
C GLY A 66 7.26 -6.43 -15.78
N SER A 67 8.21 -5.75 -16.44
CA SER A 67 9.64 -6.07 -16.40
C SER A 67 10.32 -5.53 -15.14
N ALA A 68 11.64 -5.81 -15.01
CA ALA A 68 12.48 -5.35 -13.91
C ALA A 68 12.50 -3.82 -13.65
N TYR A 69 12.01 -3.02 -14.57
CA TYR A 69 12.01 -1.55 -14.47
C TYR A 69 10.61 -0.95 -14.35
N ASN A 70 9.58 -1.66 -14.82
CA ASN A 70 8.19 -1.23 -14.80
C ASN A 70 7.32 -2.42 -14.42
N TYR A 71 7.15 -2.64 -13.12
CA TYR A 71 6.28 -3.71 -12.61
C TYR A 71 4.84 -3.25 -12.58
N THR A 72 3.93 -4.15 -12.97
CA THR A 72 2.53 -3.99 -12.63
C THR A 72 2.36 -4.12 -11.11
N SER A 73 1.79 -3.12 -10.51
CA SER A 73 1.52 -3.12 -9.07
C SER A 73 0.33 -2.21 -8.74
N ALA A 74 -0.38 -2.56 -7.69
CA ALA A 74 -1.38 -1.73 -7.05
C ALA A 74 -1.05 -1.55 -5.58
N GLY A 75 -1.48 -0.45 -4.98
CA GLY A 75 -1.17 -0.18 -3.59
C GLY A 75 -2.05 0.89 -3.00
N PHE A 76 -1.84 1.13 -1.72
CA PHE A 76 -2.51 2.18 -0.97
C PHE A 76 -1.51 3.03 -0.21
N THR A 77 -1.92 4.22 0.12
CA THR A 77 -1.21 5.13 1.01
C THR A 77 -2.22 5.76 1.94
N ILE A 78 -2.01 5.61 3.24
CA ILE A 78 -2.90 6.12 4.29
C ILE A 78 -2.11 6.89 5.35
N ASP A 79 -2.78 7.79 6.04
CA ASP A 79 -2.23 8.45 7.22
C ASP A 79 -2.46 7.56 8.46
N GLU A 80 -1.36 7.25 9.15
CA GLU A 80 -1.32 6.44 10.35
C GLU A 80 -0.99 7.32 11.56
N ILE A 81 -1.79 7.21 12.61
CA ILE A 81 -1.56 7.89 13.87
C ILE A 81 -0.98 6.88 14.85
N LEU A 82 0.30 7.04 15.16
CA LEU A 82 1.00 6.28 16.18
C LEU A 82 1.03 7.05 17.51
N PRO A 83 1.29 6.39 18.65
CA PRO A 83 1.26 7.05 19.97
C PRO A 83 2.13 8.29 20.11
N ALA A 84 3.21 8.41 19.33
CA ALA A 84 4.15 9.53 19.38
C ALA A 84 4.44 10.14 18.00
N ASP A 85 3.70 9.75 16.96
CA ASP A 85 4.02 10.18 15.60
C ASP A 85 2.78 10.11 14.68
N LYS A 86 2.75 10.96 13.68
CA LYS A 86 1.81 10.89 12.56
C LYS A 86 2.62 10.69 11.30
N ARG A 87 2.29 9.68 10.53
CA ARG A 87 3.01 9.37 9.31
C ARG A 87 2.12 8.79 8.23
N THR A 88 2.59 8.88 7.00
CA THR A 88 2.00 8.20 5.88
C THR A 88 2.58 6.80 5.78
N THR A 89 1.73 5.79 5.67
CA THR A 89 2.10 4.39 5.52
C THR A 89 1.55 3.85 4.20
N SER A 90 2.37 3.08 3.50
CA SER A 90 2.00 2.49 2.21
C SER A 90 2.16 0.97 2.23
N GLY A 91 1.32 0.31 1.45
CA GLY A 91 1.43 -1.10 1.13
C GLY A 91 1.13 -1.34 -0.34
N SER A 92 1.68 -2.39 -0.91
CA SER A 92 1.50 -2.71 -2.32
C SER A 92 1.47 -4.21 -2.58
N THR A 93 0.95 -4.58 -3.75
CA THR A 93 0.99 -5.92 -4.31
C THR A 93 1.31 -5.87 -5.79
N LYS A 94 1.89 -6.97 -6.30
CA LYS A 94 2.07 -7.22 -7.74
C LYS A 94 1.00 -8.16 -8.31
N HIS A 95 0.09 -8.66 -7.48
CA HIS A 95 -0.99 -9.54 -7.89
C HIS A 95 -2.19 -8.70 -8.36
N VAL A 96 -2.08 -8.23 -9.58
CA VAL A 96 -3.07 -7.42 -10.28
C VAL A 96 -3.42 -8.11 -11.58
N THR A 97 -4.69 -8.23 -11.86
CA THR A 97 -5.24 -8.69 -13.14
C THR A 97 -6.16 -7.64 -13.71
N GLY A 98 -6.45 -7.71 -14.99
CA GLY A 98 -7.38 -6.76 -15.61
C GLY A 98 -7.36 -6.87 -17.11
N GLN A 99 -8.36 -6.22 -17.71
CA GLN A 99 -8.53 -6.16 -19.14
C GLN A 99 -9.14 -4.82 -19.55
N ALA A 100 -8.90 -4.44 -20.79
CA ALA A 100 -9.52 -3.29 -21.41
C ALA A 100 -9.77 -3.55 -22.89
N THR A 101 -10.85 -2.98 -23.42
CA THR A 101 -11.19 -2.98 -24.84
C THR A 101 -11.13 -1.57 -25.38
N ILE A 102 -10.30 -1.34 -26.40
CA ILE A 102 -10.12 -0.04 -27.04
C ILE A 102 -10.56 -0.15 -28.49
N LYS A 103 -11.43 0.76 -28.95
CA LYS A 103 -11.91 0.84 -30.33
C LYS A 103 -11.98 2.29 -30.79
N GLY A 104 -11.37 2.56 -31.95
CA GLY A 104 -11.33 3.89 -32.53
C GLY A 104 -10.68 4.94 -31.62
N GLY A 105 -9.66 4.53 -30.84
CA GLY A 105 -9.01 5.39 -29.85
C GLY A 105 -9.84 5.69 -28.61
N VAL A 106 -10.88 4.89 -28.32
CA VAL A 106 -11.74 5.04 -27.12
C VAL A 106 -11.67 3.77 -26.30
N VAL A 107 -11.37 3.88 -25.00
CA VAL A 107 -11.52 2.79 -24.05
C VAL A 107 -13.00 2.63 -23.75
N GLU A 108 -13.61 1.59 -24.30
CA GLU A 108 -15.04 1.30 -24.14
C GLU A 108 -15.32 0.55 -22.84
N GLU A 109 -14.45 -0.40 -22.51
CA GLU A 109 -14.55 -1.23 -21.31
C GLU A 109 -13.18 -1.37 -20.68
N ALA A 110 -13.12 -1.33 -19.35
CA ALA A 110 -11.93 -1.67 -18.59
C ALA A 110 -12.30 -2.19 -17.21
N SER A 111 -11.56 -3.20 -16.75
CA SER A 111 -11.67 -3.70 -15.38
C SER A 111 -10.29 -4.08 -14.84
N ILE A 112 -10.07 -3.80 -13.55
CA ILE A 112 -8.86 -4.17 -12.83
C ILE A 112 -9.27 -4.87 -11.54
N THR A 113 -8.62 -5.96 -11.20
CA THR A 113 -8.80 -6.69 -9.95
C THR A 113 -7.47 -6.81 -9.23
N VAL A 114 -7.47 -6.49 -7.95
CA VAL A 114 -6.31 -6.53 -7.06
C VAL A 114 -6.54 -7.58 -5.99
N ASP A 115 -5.62 -8.53 -5.84
CA ASP A 115 -5.62 -9.49 -4.74
C ASP A 115 -5.19 -8.78 -3.44
N MET A 116 -6.15 -8.50 -2.58
CA MET A 116 -5.96 -7.82 -1.31
C MET A 116 -5.23 -8.68 -0.28
N ALA A 117 -5.33 -10.01 -0.40
CA ALA A 117 -4.64 -10.94 0.49
C ALA A 117 -3.11 -10.94 0.27
N SER A 118 -2.66 -10.57 -0.92
CA SER A 118 -1.25 -10.47 -1.30
C SER A 118 -0.60 -9.13 -0.94
N LEU A 119 -1.37 -8.11 -0.53
CA LEU A 119 -0.82 -6.82 -0.10
C LEU A 119 0.19 -6.99 1.05
N THR A 120 1.30 -6.29 0.95
CA THR A 120 2.35 -6.27 1.98
C THR A 120 2.85 -4.86 2.23
N THR A 121 3.34 -4.65 3.45
CA THR A 121 4.10 -3.48 3.85
C THR A 121 5.53 -3.90 4.20
N ASP A 122 6.27 -3.03 4.88
CA ASP A 122 7.61 -3.32 5.38
C ASP A 122 7.63 -4.09 6.72
N LYS A 123 6.47 -4.38 7.33
CA LYS A 123 6.36 -5.03 8.65
C LYS A 123 5.23 -6.05 8.71
N LYS A 124 5.58 -7.30 9.04
CA LYS A 124 4.60 -8.41 9.18
C LYS A 124 3.44 -8.11 10.14
N VAL A 125 3.71 -7.41 11.25
CA VAL A 125 2.68 -7.03 12.23
C VAL A 125 1.68 -6.06 11.62
N ARG A 126 2.16 -5.13 10.78
CA ARG A 126 1.30 -4.20 10.05
C ARG A 126 0.49 -4.95 8.99
N ASP A 127 1.11 -5.87 8.25
CA ASP A 127 0.43 -6.71 7.26
C ASP A 127 -0.73 -7.47 7.90
N GLN A 128 -0.53 -8.09 9.06
CA GLN A 128 -1.58 -8.80 9.79
C GLN A 128 -2.73 -7.87 10.20
N ASN A 129 -2.42 -6.72 10.78
CA ASN A 129 -3.45 -5.75 11.19
C ASN A 129 -4.21 -5.18 10.00
N MET A 130 -3.51 -4.83 8.93
CA MET A 130 -4.09 -4.31 7.70
C MET A 130 -5.05 -5.35 7.09
N LYS A 131 -4.59 -6.59 6.92
CA LYS A 131 -5.38 -7.66 6.32
C LYS A 131 -6.58 -8.06 7.17
N SER A 132 -6.43 -8.10 8.49
CA SER A 132 -7.49 -8.61 9.38
C SER A 132 -8.48 -7.53 9.85
N LYS A 133 -8.05 -6.26 9.96
CA LYS A 133 -8.84 -5.20 10.59
C LYS A 133 -9.20 -4.06 9.65
N LEU A 134 -8.31 -3.71 8.71
CA LEU A 134 -8.56 -2.59 7.81
C LEU A 134 -9.31 -3.05 6.55
N PHE A 135 -8.83 -4.10 5.91
CA PHE A 135 -9.40 -4.60 4.66
C PHE A 135 -10.24 -5.87 4.83
N GLU A 136 -10.18 -6.55 5.98
CA GLU A 136 -10.90 -7.80 6.25
C GLU A 136 -10.79 -8.79 5.07
N VAL A 137 -9.56 -9.04 4.59
CA VAL A 137 -9.30 -9.76 3.33
C VAL A 137 -9.85 -11.19 3.30
N THR A 138 -10.16 -11.78 4.44
CA THR A 138 -10.86 -13.07 4.49
C THR A 138 -12.30 -12.96 3.99
N LYS A 139 -12.94 -11.81 4.15
CA LYS A 139 -14.29 -11.53 3.71
C LYS A 139 -14.31 -10.82 2.36
N TYR A 140 -13.34 -9.94 2.15
CA TYR A 140 -13.19 -9.11 0.94
C TYR A 140 -11.80 -9.35 0.34
N PRO A 141 -11.59 -10.49 -0.35
CA PRO A 141 -10.26 -10.87 -0.85
C PRO A 141 -9.77 -10.02 -2.01
N GLU A 142 -10.66 -9.30 -2.68
CA GLU A 142 -10.39 -8.54 -3.87
C GLU A 142 -10.87 -7.08 -3.74
N SER A 143 -10.17 -6.20 -4.43
CA SER A 143 -10.60 -4.84 -4.76
C SER A 143 -10.69 -4.72 -6.27
N THR A 144 -11.74 -4.06 -6.78
CA THR A 144 -11.99 -3.96 -8.22
C THR A 144 -12.20 -2.51 -8.64
N PHE A 145 -11.73 -2.18 -9.83
CA PHE A 145 -12.12 -0.97 -10.55
C PHE A 145 -12.80 -1.39 -11.84
N THR A 146 -13.94 -0.78 -12.15
CA THR A 146 -14.68 -1.00 -13.40
C THR A 146 -14.98 0.35 -14.04
N LEU A 147 -14.56 0.54 -15.28
CA LEU A 147 -14.84 1.74 -16.05
C LEU A 147 -16.36 1.88 -16.25
N THR A 148 -16.91 3.08 -15.97
CA THR A 148 -18.34 3.38 -16.12
C THR A 148 -18.63 4.37 -17.26
N GLU A 149 -17.62 5.11 -17.69
CA GLU A 149 -17.72 6.05 -18.80
C GLU A 149 -16.57 5.79 -19.79
N PRO A 150 -16.84 5.75 -21.12
CA PRO A 150 -15.78 5.63 -22.11
C PRO A 150 -14.74 6.75 -21.99
N ALA A 151 -13.48 6.45 -22.25
CA ALA A 151 -12.38 7.40 -22.16
C ALA A 151 -11.63 7.53 -23.48
N ASP A 152 -11.47 8.76 -23.96
CA ASP A 152 -10.72 9.05 -25.20
C ASP A 152 -9.21 8.95 -24.95
N VAL A 153 -8.57 8.05 -25.66
CA VAL A 153 -7.12 7.83 -25.66
C VAL A 153 -6.49 8.08 -27.04
N SER A 154 -7.24 8.66 -27.98
CA SER A 154 -6.78 8.92 -29.35
C SER A 154 -5.57 9.85 -29.43
N ALA A 155 -5.38 10.71 -28.41
CA ALA A 155 -4.26 11.64 -28.32
C ALA A 155 -3.04 11.06 -27.59
N VAL A 156 -3.07 9.79 -27.17
CA VAL A 156 -1.92 9.12 -26.52
C VAL A 156 -0.84 8.89 -27.57
N PRO A 157 0.39 9.40 -27.37
CA PRO A 157 1.48 9.24 -28.34
C PRO A 157 1.94 7.77 -28.41
N ASP A 158 2.37 7.34 -29.57
CA ASP A 158 2.95 6.03 -29.84
C ASP A 158 4.47 5.99 -29.66
N ASP A 159 5.10 7.15 -29.42
CA ASP A 159 6.55 7.32 -29.28
C ASP A 159 7.11 6.89 -27.91
N GLY A 160 6.25 6.46 -26.98
CA GLY A 160 6.61 6.12 -25.61
C GLY A 160 6.55 7.30 -24.61
N SER A 161 6.10 8.47 -25.05
CA SER A 161 5.85 9.60 -24.15
C SER A 161 4.72 9.29 -23.17
N LEU A 162 4.86 9.74 -21.92
CA LEU A 162 3.84 9.56 -20.89
C LEU A 162 2.82 10.69 -20.94
N VAL A 163 1.55 10.32 -20.96
CA VAL A 163 0.43 11.23 -20.84
C VAL A 163 -0.52 10.77 -19.72
N THR A 164 -1.33 11.69 -19.20
CA THR A 164 -2.35 11.38 -18.20
C THR A 164 -3.72 11.47 -18.84
N VAL A 165 -4.46 10.36 -18.79
CA VAL A 165 -5.84 10.28 -19.24
C VAL A 165 -6.72 10.04 -18.01
N PRO A 166 -7.74 10.89 -17.74
CA PRO A 166 -8.69 10.65 -16.67
C PRO A 166 -9.62 9.49 -17.03
N LEU A 167 -9.86 8.59 -16.08
CA LEU A 167 -10.84 7.52 -16.21
C LEU A 167 -11.91 7.69 -15.14
N THR A 168 -13.18 7.50 -15.53
CA THR A 168 -14.33 7.49 -14.61
C THR A 168 -14.79 6.06 -14.41
N GLY A 169 -14.95 5.64 -13.16
CA GLY A 169 -15.35 4.26 -12.87
C GLY A 169 -15.67 4.04 -11.40
N ASP A 170 -16.21 2.86 -11.14
CA ASP A 170 -16.54 2.40 -9.80
C ASP A 170 -15.32 1.65 -9.21
N LEU A 171 -14.90 2.08 -8.04
CA LEU A 171 -13.87 1.44 -7.25
C LEU A 171 -14.51 0.77 -6.04
N THR A 172 -14.43 -0.55 -5.98
CA THR A 172 -14.91 -1.34 -4.84
C THR A 172 -13.74 -1.77 -3.97
N ILE A 173 -13.79 -1.36 -2.71
CA ILE A 173 -12.81 -1.75 -1.67
C ILE A 173 -13.61 -2.13 -0.42
N HIS A 174 -13.23 -3.24 0.24
CA HIS A 174 -13.90 -3.68 1.47
C HIS A 174 -15.41 -3.93 1.30
N GLY A 175 -15.84 -4.24 0.08
CA GLY A 175 -17.22 -4.55 -0.27
C GLY A 175 -18.12 -3.32 -0.52
N GLU A 176 -17.54 -2.13 -0.59
CA GLU A 176 -18.21 -0.85 -0.86
C GLU A 176 -17.56 -0.16 -2.05
#